data_c77ddd2ec73cdf2dc1c2d99c16101410
#
_entry.id   c77ddd2ec73cdf2dc1c2d99c16101410
#
_cell.length_a   1.000
_cell.length_b   1.000
_cell.length_c   1.000
_cell.angle_alpha   90.00
_cell.angle_beta   90.00
_cell.angle_gamma   90.00
#
_symmetry.space_group_name_H-M   'P 1'
#
loop_
_entity.id
_entity.type
_entity.pdbx_description
1 polymer ?
#
loop_
_entity_poly.entity_id
_entity_poly.type
_entity_poly.pdbx_seq_one_letter_code
_entity_poly.pdbx_strand_id
1 'polypeptide(L)'
;SEMNKFVLTCCSTADMTKEYFEKRQIPCVCYHFTMDGAAYLDDFGQSISFEEFYSRMAKGSMPTTSQVNVSEFVEFFETFLKEGKDVLHISFSSGLSGTYNSACIARNQLAEQYPERTIEVVDSLAASTGYGLLVDEAADRRDRGDSLEEVKEWVEENKLRIHHWFFSTDLTSFKRGGR
;
A
#
# COMPACT_ATOMS: atom_id res chain seq x y z
N SER A 1 -9.18 -6.00 21.94
CA SER A 1 -8.40 -7.01 22.62
C SER A 1 -6.90 -6.68 22.51
N GLU A 2 -6.15 -7.07 23.49
CA GLU A 2 -4.70 -6.80 23.55
C GLU A 2 -3.89 -7.49 22.44
N MET A 3 -4.53 -8.31 21.60
CA MET A 3 -3.82 -9.17 20.67
C MET A 3 -3.34 -8.50 19.39
N ASN A 4 -3.97 -7.39 18.96
CA ASN A 4 -3.53 -6.66 17.78
C ASN A 4 -2.94 -5.30 18.15
N LYS A 5 -1.68 -5.32 18.63
CA LYS A 5 -0.96 -4.12 19.01
C LYS A 5 -0.28 -3.43 17.83
N PHE A 6 -0.48 -3.92 16.62
CA PHE A 6 0.10 -3.30 15.44
C PHE A 6 -0.97 -2.96 14.41
N VAL A 7 -0.65 -1.99 13.57
CA VAL A 7 -1.50 -1.56 12.45
C VAL A 7 -0.86 -2.07 11.17
N LEU A 8 -1.63 -2.78 10.36
CA LEU A 8 -1.21 -3.19 9.03
C LEU A 8 -1.61 -2.08 8.07
N THR A 9 -0.67 -1.55 7.30
CA THR A 9 -0.91 -0.47 6.35
C THR A 9 -0.40 -0.82 4.96
N CYS A 10 -0.89 -0.13 3.96
CA CYS A 10 -0.43 -0.28 2.58
C CYS A 10 -0.62 1.02 1.81
N CYS A 11 -0.33 1.00 0.51
CA CYS A 11 -0.52 2.14 -0.38
C CYS A 11 -1.86 2.03 -1.10
N SER A 12 -2.42 3.18 -1.51
CA SER A 12 -3.70 3.24 -2.22
C SER A 12 -3.68 2.59 -3.60
N THR A 13 -2.49 2.21 -4.08
CA THR A 13 -2.30 1.53 -5.37
C THR A 13 -2.69 0.06 -5.34
N ALA A 14 -3.05 -0.49 -4.18
CA ALA A 14 -3.61 -1.84 -4.10
C ALA A 14 -4.98 -1.84 -4.77
N ASP A 15 -5.24 -2.83 -5.61
CA ASP A 15 -6.45 -2.91 -6.42
C ASP A 15 -7.63 -3.43 -5.59
N MET A 16 -8.07 -2.62 -4.62
CA MET A 16 -9.15 -2.91 -3.70
C MET A 16 -10.01 -1.67 -3.50
N THR A 17 -11.23 -1.86 -3.00
CA THR A 17 -12.15 -0.75 -2.75
C THR A 17 -11.89 -0.08 -1.40
N LYS A 18 -12.36 1.16 -1.27
CA LYS A 18 -12.31 1.88 0.01
C LYS A 18 -13.03 1.09 1.10
N GLU A 19 -14.20 0.56 0.79
CA GLU A 19 -15.03 -0.22 1.70
C GLU A 19 -14.28 -1.46 2.21
N TYR A 20 -13.53 -2.11 1.35
CA TYR A 20 -12.69 -3.25 1.71
C TYR A 20 -11.65 -2.84 2.76
N PHE A 21 -10.91 -1.76 2.52
CA PHE A 21 -9.86 -1.32 3.44
C PHE A 21 -10.43 -0.88 4.79
N GLU A 22 -11.57 -0.20 4.78
CA GLU A 22 -12.25 0.21 6.01
C GLU A 22 -12.72 -1.01 6.81
N LYS A 23 -13.34 -1.96 6.14
CA LYS A 23 -13.85 -3.18 6.77
C LYS A 23 -12.72 -4.03 7.37
N ARG A 24 -11.61 -4.15 6.65
CA ARG A 24 -10.45 -4.91 7.10
C ARG A 24 -9.56 -4.14 8.06
N GLN A 25 -9.84 -2.85 8.30
CA GLN A 25 -9.03 -1.96 9.13
C GLN A 25 -7.57 -1.93 8.65
N ILE A 26 -7.40 -1.59 7.37
CA ILE A 26 -6.10 -1.43 6.72
C ILE A 26 -5.99 0.03 6.26
N PRO A 27 -5.38 0.92 7.05
CA PRO A 27 -5.15 2.29 6.60
C PRO A 27 -4.23 2.33 5.38
N CYS A 28 -4.55 3.21 4.43
CA CYS A 28 -3.79 3.37 3.20
C CYS A 28 -3.16 4.74 3.15
N VAL A 29 -1.87 4.81 2.79
CA VAL A 29 -1.24 6.06 2.41
C VAL A 29 -1.54 6.30 0.94
N CYS A 30 -1.97 7.53 0.60
CA CYS A 30 -2.46 7.83 -0.74
C CYS A 30 -1.35 8.35 -1.66
N TYR A 31 -1.31 7.79 -2.87
CA TYR A 31 -0.56 8.39 -3.97
C TYR A 31 -1.25 9.68 -4.42
N HIS A 32 -0.56 10.46 -5.24
CA HIS A 32 -1.15 11.65 -5.84
C HIS A 32 -1.10 11.54 -7.36
N PHE A 33 -1.94 12.33 -8.01
CA PHE A 33 -1.84 12.53 -9.45
C PHE A 33 -2.19 13.97 -9.78
N THR A 34 -1.68 14.45 -10.91
CA THR A 34 -2.05 15.74 -11.46
C THR A 34 -2.84 15.51 -12.74
N MET A 35 -3.87 16.33 -12.95
CA MET A 35 -4.68 16.28 -14.16
C MET A 35 -5.25 17.67 -14.39
N ASP A 36 -5.12 18.15 -15.64
CA ASP A 36 -5.61 19.48 -16.03
C ASP A 36 -5.07 20.61 -15.11
N GLY A 37 -3.81 20.49 -14.69
CA GLY A 37 -3.14 21.51 -13.89
C GLY A 37 -3.47 21.49 -12.39
N ALA A 38 -4.27 20.54 -11.93
CA ALA A 38 -4.64 20.41 -10.52
C ALA A 38 -4.09 19.11 -9.92
N ALA A 39 -3.78 19.15 -8.63
CA ALA A 39 -3.30 17.99 -7.88
C ALA A 39 -4.45 17.34 -7.10
N TYR A 40 -4.50 16.01 -7.13
CA TYR A 40 -5.52 15.22 -6.46
C TYR A 40 -4.86 14.08 -5.70
N LEU A 41 -5.50 13.63 -4.62
CA LEU A 41 -5.12 12.38 -3.96
C LEU A 41 -5.80 11.20 -4.65
N ASP A 42 -5.07 10.09 -4.76
CA ASP A 42 -5.65 8.81 -5.15
C ASP A 42 -6.30 8.19 -3.89
N ASP A 43 -7.48 8.71 -3.55
CA ASP A 43 -8.19 8.43 -2.31
C ASP A 43 -9.56 7.81 -2.54
N PHE A 44 -9.66 6.93 -3.51
CA PHE A 44 -10.85 6.14 -3.80
C PHE A 44 -12.07 6.99 -4.21
N GLY A 45 -11.81 8.08 -4.93
CA GLY A 45 -12.87 8.92 -5.48
C GLY A 45 -13.35 10.05 -4.56
N GLN A 46 -12.66 10.32 -3.46
CA GLN A 46 -13.04 11.42 -2.55
C GLN A 46 -12.61 12.78 -3.07
N SER A 47 -11.35 12.92 -3.52
CA SER A 47 -10.81 14.19 -4.07
C SER A 47 -11.41 14.52 -5.43
N ILE A 48 -11.64 13.49 -6.23
CA ILE A 48 -12.34 13.60 -7.53
C ILE A 48 -13.11 12.30 -7.74
N SER A 49 -14.36 12.38 -8.17
CA SER A 49 -15.16 11.18 -8.39
C SER A 49 -14.61 10.35 -9.54
N PHE A 50 -14.83 9.05 -9.50
CA PHE A 50 -14.44 8.16 -10.61
C PHE A 50 -15.12 8.59 -11.90
N GLU A 51 -16.39 8.97 -11.83
CA GLU A 51 -17.14 9.44 -12.99
C GLU A 51 -16.48 10.65 -13.63
N GLU A 52 -16.12 11.67 -12.84
CA GLU A 52 -15.46 12.88 -13.32
C GLU A 52 -14.06 12.57 -13.88
N PHE A 53 -13.30 11.72 -13.17
CA PHE A 53 -11.97 11.29 -13.60
C PHE A 53 -12.01 10.65 -14.99
N TYR A 54 -12.88 9.65 -15.17
CA TYR A 54 -12.98 8.93 -16.45
C TYR A 54 -13.58 9.81 -17.54
N SER A 55 -14.50 10.71 -17.19
CA SER A 55 -15.05 11.68 -18.13
C SER A 55 -13.97 12.58 -18.71
N ARG A 56 -13.08 13.09 -17.86
CA ARG A 56 -11.96 13.92 -18.31
C ARG A 56 -10.97 13.15 -19.18
N MET A 57 -10.66 11.91 -18.79
CA MET A 57 -9.80 11.06 -19.62
C MET A 57 -10.40 10.82 -21.00
N ALA A 58 -11.71 10.59 -21.08
CA ALA A 58 -12.41 10.41 -22.34
C ALA A 58 -12.33 11.66 -23.23
N LYS A 59 -12.18 12.84 -22.62
CA LYS A 59 -12.01 14.12 -23.36
C LYS A 59 -10.55 14.44 -23.65
N GLY A 60 -9.62 13.54 -23.32
CA GLY A 60 -8.21 13.69 -23.67
C GLY A 60 -7.29 14.11 -22.52
N SER A 61 -7.81 14.30 -21.32
CA SER A 61 -6.96 14.62 -20.16
C SER A 61 -6.07 13.43 -19.81
N MET A 62 -4.82 13.73 -19.43
CA MET A 62 -3.82 12.70 -19.07
C MET A 62 -3.39 12.90 -17.62
N PRO A 63 -3.69 11.93 -16.72
CA PRO A 63 -3.19 12.01 -15.35
C PRO A 63 -1.71 11.66 -15.30
N THR A 64 -0.97 12.35 -14.41
CA THR A 64 0.43 12.03 -14.09
C THR A 64 0.51 11.68 -12.64
N THR A 65 0.91 10.45 -12.33
CA THR A 65 0.98 9.92 -10.96
C THR A 65 2.27 10.36 -10.28
N SER A 66 2.18 10.72 -9.00
CA SER A 66 3.31 11.03 -8.13
C SER A 66 3.33 10.08 -6.94
N GLN A 67 4.54 9.63 -6.60
CA GLN A 67 4.74 8.74 -5.46
C GLN A 67 4.56 9.45 -4.13
N VAL A 68 4.41 8.67 -3.04
CA VAL A 68 4.36 9.19 -1.68
C VAL A 68 5.77 9.59 -1.23
N ASN A 69 5.92 10.79 -0.68
CA ASN A 69 7.22 11.29 -0.22
C ASN A 69 7.48 10.98 1.26
N VAL A 70 8.73 11.24 1.72
CA VAL A 70 9.16 10.98 3.09
C VAL A 70 8.27 11.70 4.12
N SER A 71 8.02 12.99 3.89
CA SER A 71 7.23 13.81 4.83
C SER A 71 5.81 13.25 5.03
N GLU A 72 5.20 12.78 3.96
CA GLU A 72 3.87 12.17 4.00
C GLU A 72 3.88 10.86 4.79
N PHE A 73 4.91 10.06 4.62
CA PHE A 73 5.06 8.83 5.40
C PHE A 73 5.31 9.11 6.88
N VAL A 74 6.11 10.12 7.20
CA VAL A 74 6.35 10.52 8.59
C VAL A 74 5.01 10.88 9.25
N GLU A 75 4.24 11.73 8.62
CA GLU A 75 2.92 12.13 9.12
C GLU A 75 1.98 10.93 9.27
N PHE A 76 1.94 10.07 8.26
CA PHE A 76 1.09 8.89 8.23
C PHE A 76 1.43 7.91 9.36
N PHE A 77 2.69 7.51 9.45
CA PHE A 77 3.13 6.55 10.48
C PHE A 77 2.99 7.13 11.89
N GLU A 78 3.32 8.41 12.05
CA GLU A 78 3.30 9.05 13.36
C GLU A 78 1.90 9.06 13.97
N THR A 79 0.85 9.11 13.16
CA THR A 79 -0.54 9.03 13.61
C THR A 79 -0.77 7.79 14.49
N PHE A 80 -0.19 6.65 14.10
CA PHE A 80 -0.33 5.41 14.84
C PHE A 80 0.63 5.30 16.01
N LEU A 81 1.85 5.80 15.83
CA LEU A 81 2.85 5.77 16.90
C LEU A 81 2.43 6.59 18.12
N LYS A 82 1.78 7.72 17.89
CA LYS A 82 1.24 8.57 18.96
C LYS A 82 0.17 7.85 19.79
N GLU A 83 -0.51 6.89 19.18
CA GLU A 83 -1.51 6.06 19.85
C GLU A 83 -0.89 4.85 20.55
N GLY A 84 0.44 4.74 20.53
CA GLY A 84 1.14 3.61 21.16
C GLY A 84 1.09 2.32 20.36
N LYS A 85 0.88 2.42 19.04
CA LYS A 85 0.77 1.26 18.16
C LYS A 85 2.01 1.10 17.30
N ASP A 86 2.39 -0.14 17.05
CA ASP A 86 3.43 -0.49 16.09
C ASP A 86 2.83 -0.57 14.69
N VAL A 87 3.66 -0.49 13.65
CA VAL A 87 3.20 -0.45 12.26
C VAL A 87 3.94 -1.46 11.41
N LEU A 88 3.19 -2.24 10.64
CA LEU A 88 3.72 -3.04 9.55
C LEU A 88 3.16 -2.48 8.25
N HIS A 89 4.03 -1.91 7.42
CA HIS A 89 3.67 -1.32 6.15
C HIS A 89 4.12 -2.21 5.00
N ILE A 90 3.18 -2.65 4.17
CA ILE A 90 3.48 -3.39 2.95
C ILE A 90 3.48 -2.40 1.81
N SER A 91 4.67 -2.14 1.25
CA SER A 91 4.87 -1.12 0.23
C SER A 91 4.65 -1.66 -1.17
N PHE A 92 4.17 -0.78 -2.04
CA PHE A 92 4.19 -1.00 -3.49
C PHE A 92 5.63 -1.29 -3.93
N SER A 93 5.81 -2.06 -5.01
CA SER A 93 7.12 -2.53 -5.46
C SER A 93 8.16 -1.41 -5.63
N SER A 94 9.35 -1.62 -5.04
CA SER A 94 10.50 -0.72 -5.21
C SER A 94 10.98 -0.66 -6.66
N GLY A 95 10.70 -1.70 -7.45
CA GLY A 95 11.04 -1.74 -8.87
C GLY A 95 10.19 -0.81 -9.74
N LEU A 96 9.06 -0.34 -9.21
CA LEU A 96 8.10 0.48 -9.94
C LEU A 96 8.02 1.92 -9.43
N SER A 97 8.49 2.19 -8.21
CA SER A 97 8.32 3.49 -7.57
C SER A 97 9.35 3.68 -6.46
N GLY A 98 9.71 4.94 -6.17
CA GLY A 98 10.56 5.30 -5.04
C GLY A 98 9.84 5.33 -3.69
N THR A 99 8.57 4.97 -3.66
CA THR A 99 7.73 4.99 -2.46
C THR A 99 8.30 4.12 -1.33
N TYR A 100 8.80 2.92 -1.66
CA TYR A 100 9.42 2.05 -0.68
C TYR A 100 10.60 2.73 0.02
N ASN A 101 11.49 3.36 -0.75
CA ASN A 101 12.64 4.07 -0.19
C ASN A 101 12.20 5.22 0.73
N SER A 102 11.18 5.97 0.32
CA SER A 102 10.61 7.05 1.13
C SER A 102 10.06 6.53 2.46
N ALA A 103 9.36 5.38 2.43
CA ALA A 103 8.85 4.75 3.64
C ALA A 103 9.99 4.31 4.59
N CYS A 104 11.06 3.76 4.04
CA CYS A 104 12.22 3.34 4.84
C CYS A 104 12.92 4.53 5.50
N ILE A 105 13.06 5.64 4.79
CA ILE A 105 13.66 6.87 5.34
C ILE A 105 12.78 7.40 6.48
N ALA A 106 11.47 7.45 6.26
CA ALA A 106 10.51 7.89 7.29
C ALA A 106 10.59 7.01 8.53
N ARG A 107 10.64 5.69 8.35
CA ARG A 107 10.82 4.74 9.45
C ARG A 107 12.08 5.06 10.26
N ASN A 108 13.19 5.30 9.59
CA ASN A 108 14.47 5.56 10.27
C ASN A 108 14.40 6.86 11.09
N GLN A 109 13.78 7.90 10.54
CA GLN A 109 13.57 9.16 11.26
C GLN A 109 12.70 8.97 12.50
N LEU A 110 11.61 8.23 12.37
CA LEU A 110 10.66 8.00 13.46
C LEU A 110 11.20 7.04 14.53
N ALA A 111 12.09 6.13 14.16
CA ALA A 111 12.71 5.22 15.13
C ALA A 111 13.50 5.98 16.20
N GLU A 112 14.08 7.11 15.85
CA GLU A 112 14.81 7.96 16.81
C GLU A 112 13.87 8.68 17.76
N GLN A 113 12.68 9.08 17.27
CA GLN A 113 11.68 9.80 18.07
C GLN A 113 10.82 8.86 18.91
N TYR A 114 10.60 7.64 18.46
CA TYR A 114 9.73 6.65 19.10
C TYR A 114 10.49 5.33 19.33
N PRO A 115 11.52 5.33 20.21
CA PRO A 115 12.38 4.16 20.37
C PRO A 115 11.67 2.92 20.92
N GLU A 116 10.49 3.09 21.53
CA GLU A 116 9.70 1.99 22.08
C GLU A 116 8.71 1.41 21.07
N ARG A 117 8.59 2.02 19.89
CA ARG A 117 7.70 1.57 18.84
C ARG A 117 8.47 0.89 17.71
N THR A 118 7.79 -0.05 17.07
CA THR A 118 8.34 -0.78 15.93
C THR A 118 7.62 -0.35 14.66
N ILE A 119 8.39 0.01 13.64
CA ILE A 119 7.87 0.23 12.28
C ILE A 119 8.66 -0.70 11.38
N GLU A 120 7.97 -1.60 10.72
CA GLU A 120 8.57 -2.47 9.71
C GLU A 120 7.97 -2.15 8.35
N VAL A 121 8.82 -2.05 7.34
CA VAL A 121 8.42 -1.77 5.96
C VAL A 121 8.86 -2.94 5.10
N VAL A 122 7.93 -3.53 4.38
CA VAL A 122 8.21 -4.66 3.48
C VAL A 122 8.00 -4.21 2.05
N ASP A 123 8.99 -4.49 1.20
CA ASP A 123 8.86 -4.33 -0.25
C ASP A 123 8.06 -5.51 -0.79
N SER A 124 6.88 -5.25 -1.31
CA SER A 124 6.02 -6.32 -1.82
C SER A 124 6.56 -6.97 -3.09
N LEU A 125 7.39 -6.26 -3.84
CA LEU A 125 7.84 -6.63 -5.19
C LEU A 125 6.66 -6.86 -6.15
N ALA A 126 5.51 -6.27 -5.83
CA ALA A 126 4.27 -6.50 -6.56
C ALA A 126 3.51 -5.19 -6.82
N ALA A 127 2.61 -5.26 -7.79
CA ALA A 127 1.71 -4.18 -8.17
C ALA A 127 0.31 -4.76 -8.39
N SER A 128 -0.70 -3.88 -8.40
CA SER A 128 -2.09 -4.21 -8.74
C SER A 128 -2.63 -5.41 -7.96
N THR A 129 -3.15 -6.41 -8.65
CA THR A 129 -3.81 -7.58 -8.05
C THR A 129 -2.88 -8.39 -7.16
N GLY A 130 -1.63 -8.59 -7.57
CA GLY A 130 -0.64 -9.33 -6.75
C GLY A 130 -0.33 -8.62 -5.45
N TYR A 131 -0.24 -7.30 -5.48
CA TYR A 131 -0.05 -6.48 -4.31
C TYR A 131 -1.28 -6.58 -3.37
N GLY A 132 -2.48 -6.45 -3.94
CA GLY A 132 -3.71 -6.58 -3.17
C GLY A 132 -3.85 -7.93 -2.49
N LEU A 133 -3.50 -9.01 -3.20
CA LEU A 133 -3.54 -10.35 -2.62
C LEU A 133 -2.58 -10.49 -1.44
N LEU A 134 -1.38 -9.97 -1.57
CA LEU A 134 -0.38 -10.03 -0.49
C LEU A 134 -0.88 -9.31 0.76
N VAL A 135 -1.48 -8.13 0.59
CA VAL A 135 -2.05 -7.36 1.68
C VAL A 135 -3.22 -8.12 2.33
N ASP A 136 -4.09 -8.72 1.52
CA ASP A 136 -5.23 -9.50 2.01
C ASP A 136 -4.79 -10.69 2.86
N GLU A 137 -3.80 -11.44 2.39
CA GLU A 137 -3.26 -12.57 3.12
C GLU A 137 -2.58 -12.13 4.44
N ALA A 138 -1.88 -11.01 4.41
CA ALA A 138 -1.29 -10.44 5.63
C ALA A 138 -2.38 -10.07 6.64
N ALA A 139 -3.48 -9.50 6.17
CA ALA A 139 -4.61 -9.13 7.03
C ALA A 139 -5.27 -10.36 7.66
N ASP A 140 -5.41 -11.45 6.91
CA ASP A 140 -5.95 -12.70 7.45
C ASP A 140 -5.08 -13.21 8.60
N ARG A 141 -3.77 -13.14 8.46
CA ARG A 141 -2.83 -13.59 9.50
C ARG A 141 -2.87 -12.70 10.72
N ARG A 142 -2.94 -11.38 10.52
CA ARG A 142 -3.14 -10.44 11.62
C ARG A 142 -4.43 -10.77 12.40
N ASP A 143 -5.52 -11.00 11.66
CA ASP A 143 -6.83 -11.23 12.25
C ASP A 143 -6.91 -12.53 13.05
N ARG A 144 -6.12 -13.53 12.69
CA ARG A 144 -6.04 -14.77 13.48
C ARG A 144 -5.10 -14.67 14.68
N GLY A 145 -4.46 -13.52 14.90
CA GLY A 145 -3.65 -13.26 16.08
C GLY A 145 -2.15 -13.35 15.89
N ASP A 146 -1.64 -13.50 14.68
CA ASP A 146 -0.20 -13.51 14.42
C ASP A 146 0.39 -12.15 14.81
N SER A 147 1.62 -12.16 15.34
CA SER A 147 2.34 -10.94 15.69
C SER A 147 2.82 -10.19 14.46
N LEU A 148 3.26 -8.94 14.65
CA LEU A 148 3.85 -8.14 13.59
C LEU A 148 5.01 -8.88 12.92
N GLU A 149 5.89 -9.44 13.72
CA GLU A 149 7.07 -10.19 13.25
C GLU A 149 6.67 -11.43 12.46
N GLU A 150 5.67 -12.16 12.95
CA GLU A 150 5.16 -13.35 12.26
C GLU A 150 4.54 -13.02 10.91
N VAL A 151 3.75 -11.94 10.84
CA VAL A 151 3.14 -11.50 9.58
C VAL A 151 4.21 -11.02 8.62
N LYS A 152 5.17 -10.22 9.10
CA LYS A 152 6.29 -9.74 8.30
C LYS A 152 7.07 -10.91 7.70
N GLU A 153 7.42 -11.89 8.53
CA GLU A 153 8.18 -13.07 8.10
C GLU A 153 7.42 -13.84 7.02
N TRP A 154 6.12 -14.04 7.22
CA TRP A 154 5.29 -14.71 6.22
C TRP A 154 5.30 -13.95 4.88
N VAL A 155 5.14 -12.63 4.92
CA VAL A 155 5.13 -11.80 3.71
C VAL A 155 6.48 -11.90 2.99
N GLU A 156 7.58 -11.80 3.73
CA GLU A 156 8.93 -11.90 3.16
C GLU A 156 9.18 -13.26 2.51
N GLU A 157 8.70 -14.33 3.12
CA GLU A 157 8.89 -15.68 2.60
C GLU A 157 8.02 -15.98 1.38
N ASN A 158 6.86 -15.33 1.27
CA ASN A 158 5.86 -15.68 0.26
C ASN A 158 5.71 -14.67 -0.87
N LYS A 159 6.23 -13.46 -0.72
CA LYS A 159 6.05 -12.40 -1.73
C LYS A 159 6.58 -12.78 -3.12
N LEU A 160 7.72 -13.44 -3.19
CA LEU A 160 8.31 -13.89 -4.47
C LEU A 160 7.46 -14.95 -5.13
N ARG A 161 6.89 -15.87 -4.35
CA ARG A 161 6.03 -16.93 -4.87
C ARG A 161 4.74 -16.35 -5.43
N ILE A 162 4.12 -15.40 -4.73
CA ILE A 162 2.91 -14.71 -5.17
C ILE A 162 3.21 -13.90 -6.43
N HIS A 163 4.32 -13.16 -6.45
CA HIS A 163 4.75 -12.40 -7.60
C HIS A 163 4.93 -13.29 -8.82
N HIS A 164 5.62 -14.42 -8.66
CA HIS A 164 5.88 -15.36 -9.75
C HIS A 164 4.57 -15.97 -10.27
N TRP A 165 3.69 -16.38 -9.39
CA TRP A 165 2.41 -16.97 -9.77
C TRP A 165 1.57 -15.99 -10.58
N PHE A 166 1.44 -14.73 -10.12
CA PHE A 166 0.68 -13.70 -10.81
C PHE A 166 1.28 -13.33 -12.16
N PHE A 167 2.58 -13.20 -12.20
CA PHE A 167 3.27 -12.89 -13.46
C PHE A 167 3.00 -13.97 -14.51
N SER A 168 3.12 -15.23 -14.14
CA SER A 168 2.86 -16.35 -15.05
C SER A 168 1.41 -16.41 -15.50
N THR A 169 0.47 -16.19 -14.58
CA THR A 169 -0.97 -16.19 -14.85
C THR A 169 -1.35 -15.03 -15.77
N ASP A 170 -0.87 -13.83 -15.50
CA ASP A 170 -1.13 -12.65 -16.31
C ASP A 170 -0.58 -12.84 -17.74
N LEU A 171 0.62 -13.39 -17.87
CA LEU A 171 1.23 -13.67 -19.15
C LEU A 171 0.41 -14.69 -19.95
N THR A 172 -0.11 -15.70 -19.29
CA THR A 172 -0.98 -16.71 -19.91
C THR A 172 -2.27 -16.08 -20.41
N SER A 173 -2.91 -15.26 -19.60
CA SER A 173 -4.12 -14.52 -19.97
C SER A 173 -3.86 -13.61 -21.15
N PHE A 174 -2.73 -12.93 -21.15
CA PHE A 174 -2.32 -12.03 -22.23
C PHE A 174 -2.20 -12.80 -23.55
N LYS A 175 -1.55 -13.96 -23.54
CA LYS A 175 -1.40 -14.83 -24.73
C LYS A 175 -2.75 -15.32 -25.24
N ARG A 176 -3.65 -15.74 -24.33
CA ARG A 176 -4.99 -16.20 -24.69
C ARG A 176 -5.84 -15.09 -25.31
N GLY A 177 -5.62 -13.85 -24.87
CA GLY A 177 -6.31 -12.68 -25.43
C GLY A 177 -5.84 -12.27 -26.82
N GLY A 178 -4.87 -12.94 -27.39
CA GLY A 178 -4.36 -12.66 -28.75
C GLY A 178 -3.54 -11.39 -28.85
N ARG A 179 -2.95 -10.95 -27.76
CA ARG A 179 -2.19 -9.69 -27.70
C ARG A 179 -0.70 -9.94 -27.59
#